data_f42c4e947460ee8073b25acdc1109fbc
#
_entry.id   f42c4e947460ee8073b25acdc1109fbc
#
_cell.length_a   1.000
_cell.length_b   1.000
_cell.length_c   1.000
_cell.angle_alpha   90.00
_cell.angle_beta   90.00
_cell.angle_gamma   90.00
#
_symmetry.space_group_name_H-M   'P 1'
#
loop_
_entity.id
_entity.type
_entity.pdbx_description
1 polymer ?
#
loop_
_entity_poly.entity_id
_entity_poly.type
_entity_poly.pdbx_seq_one_letter_code
_entity_poly.pdbx_strand_id
1 'polypeptide(L)'
;MPKKLKYYLIAIIGLWVVFFTYSVFRVYLGVNIDYAGIILFIFLSILSEILAVNMKYGSISVSFAINFASILLFGPYAACIIASFGPSLRMREGNLIVWYKRLFNMAALGITTGLSGIIYLNFGGNLGRISLMDNSFALIFAIITYLFINNFTMAEVISISQNIKLKKVWINNLKWTVPNYLALSVLGILISAIYLDMGIVAILLFFIPLTLARQSFKMYQDIKKVHLTTVQALISTIEAKDAYTKGHSERVAELSAQIARKMNYSESEIEKIKYAGYLHDVGKVSLESNILNKKGELSKKEYEIVKEHPEVGANIVKNVKYLEEVADYVKYHHERLDGSGYPEGLEGEEIPEGARILAVADVYDALTSNRPYRNAWNRNKALNLIEEDAGKCLDEDIVDKLFELLKERKKVS
;
A
#
# COMPACT_ATOMS: atom_id res chain seq x y z
N MET A 1 23.93 8.29 -4.83
CA MET A 1 23.63 6.87 -5.13
C MET A 1 24.78 6.00 -4.60
N PRO A 2 24.53 4.92 -3.84
CA PRO A 2 25.56 4.03 -3.33
C PRO A 2 26.40 3.42 -4.48
N LYS A 3 27.71 3.27 -4.28
CA LYS A 3 28.59 2.71 -5.33
C LYS A 3 28.14 1.32 -5.81
N LYS A 4 27.73 0.44 -4.88
CA LYS A 4 27.20 -0.89 -5.20
C LYS A 4 25.99 -0.82 -6.13
N LEU A 5 25.05 0.11 -5.88
CA LEU A 5 23.87 0.29 -6.71
C LEU A 5 24.26 0.74 -8.13
N LYS A 6 25.22 1.66 -8.25
CA LYS A 6 25.72 2.12 -9.56
C LYS A 6 26.28 0.97 -10.39
N TYR A 7 27.14 0.12 -9.80
CA TYR A 7 27.72 -1.02 -10.52
C TYR A 7 26.65 -2.05 -10.92
N TYR A 8 25.69 -2.32 -10.03
CA TYR A 8 24.57 -3.22 -10.33
C TYR A 8 23.74 -2.73 -11.52
N LEU A 9 23.35 -1.44 -11.51
CA LEU A 9 22.60 -0.85 -12.62
C LEU A 9 23.39 -0.92 -13.94
N ILE A 10 24.68 -0.61 -13.93
CA ILE A 10 25.55 -0.69 -15.11
C ILE A 10 25.62 -2.13 -15.65
N ALA A 11 25.74 -3.12 -14.77
CA ALA A 11 25.82 -4.53 -15.18
C ALA A 11 24.52 -5.00 -15.86
N ILE A 12 23.36 -4.70 -15.27
CA ILE A 12 22.05 -5.09 -15.84
C ILE A 12 21.79 -4.35 -17.15
N ILE A 13 22.09 -3.05 -17.23
CA ILE A 13 21.92 -2.27 -18.46
C ILE A 13 22.88 -2.77 -19.55
N GLY A 14 24.12 -3.07 -19.20
CA GLY A 14 25.10 -3.62 -20.16
C GLY A 14 24.66 -4.97 -20.72
N LEU A 15 24.21 -5.89 -19.86
CA LEU A 15 23.66 -7.18 -20.29
C LEU A 15 22.44 -6.99 -21.21
N TRP A 16 21.55 -6.07 -20.85
CA TRP A 16 20.40 -5.75 -21.68
C TRP A 16 20.79 -5.19 -23.05
N VAL A 17 21.74 -4.28 -23.15
CA VAL A 17 22.18 -3.73 -24.43
C VAL A 17 22.64 -4.84 -25.37
N VAL A 18 23.45 -5.79 -24.87
CA VAL A 18 23.90 -6.92 -25.66
C VAL A 18 22.71 -7.79 -26.11
N PHE A 19 21.84 -8.17 -25.16
CA PHE A 19 20.72 -9.02 -25.47
C PHE A 19 19.68 -8.34 -26.38
N PHE A 20 19.43 -7.05 -26.18
CA PHE A 20 18.52 -6.24 -27.00
C PHE A 20 19.03 -6.11 -28.44
N THR A 21 20.32 -5.78 -28.62
CA THR A 21 20.95 -5.69 -29.96
C THR A 21 20.89 -7.04 -30.68
N TYR A 22 21.18 -8.13 -29.98
CA TYR A 22 21.01 -9.45 -30.53
C TYR A 22 19.54 -9.75 -30.89
N SER A 23 18.60 -9.36 -30.08
CA SER A 23 17.16 -9.52 -30.32
C SER A 23 16.71 -8.76 -31.56
N VAL A 24 17.15 -7.51 -31.73
CA VAL A 24 16.86 -6.71 -32.94
C VAL A 24 17.44 -7.40 -34.17
N PHE A 25 18.69 -7.88 -34.11
CA PHE A 25 19.29 -8.63 -35.21
C PHE A 25 18.52 -9.90 -35.57
N ARG A 26 18.09 -10.67 -34.58
CA ARG A 26 17.29 -11.91 -34.79
C ARG A 26 15.91 -11.62 -35.39
N VAL A 27 15.26 -10.54 -34.99
CA VAL A 27 13.98 -10.10 -35.59
C VAL A 27 14.21 -9.61 -37.01
N TYR A 28 15.28 -8.88 -37.29
CA TYR A 28 15.61 -8.42 -38.64
C TYR A 28 15.87 -9.58 -39.63
N LEU A 29 16.53 -10.63 -39.19
CA LEU A 29 16.82 -11.83 -39.99
C LEU A 29 15.61 -12.79 -40.11
N GLY A 30 14.55 -12.59 -39.35
CA GLY A 30 13.40 -13.47 -39.35
C GLY A 30 12.59 -13.38 -40.65
N VAL A 31 11.94 -14.48 -41.02
CA VAL A 31 11.04 -14.57 -42.18
C VAL A 31 9.60 -14.53 -41.67
N ASN A 32 8.71 -13.84 -42.40
CA ASN A 32 7.29 -13.71 -42.09
C ASN A 32 6.96 -13.10 -40.72
N ILE A 33 7.66 -12.03 -40.37
CA ILE A 33 7.47 -11.33 -39.09
C ILE A 33 6.26 -10.39 -39.17
N ASP A 34 5.36 -10.50 -38.20
CA ASP A 34 4.26 -9.56 -38.02
C ASP A 34 4.74 -8.24 -37.37
N TYR A 35 5.34 -7.37 -38.15
CA TYR A 35 5.81 -6.05 -37.68
C TYR A 35 4.66 -5.17 -37.19
N ALA A 36 3.47 -5.26 -37.75
CA ALA A 36 2.31 -4.50 -37.32
C ALA A 36 1.87 -4.91 -35.91
N GLY A 37 1.84 -6.21 -35.65
CA GLY A 37 1.60 -6.76 -34.32
C GLY A 37 2.66 -6.34 -33.31
N ILE A 38 3.95 -6.41 -33.66
CA ILE A 38 5.05 -5.95 -32.77
C ILE A 38 4.89 -4.49 -32.41
N ILE A 39 4.62 -3.60 -33.38
CA ILE A 39 4.43 -2.16 -33.13
C ILE A 39 3.23 -1.92 -32.23
N LEU A 40 2.11 -2.62 -32.47
CA LEU A 40 0.93 -2.55 -31.62
C LEU A 40 1.25 -2.97 -30.18
N PHE A 41 1.95 -4.09 -29.98
CA PHE A 41 2.30 -4.57 -28.65
C PHE A 41 3.32 -3.67 -27.94
N ILE A 42 4.22 -3.01 -28.66
CA ILE A 42 5.06 -1.94 -28.08
C ILE A 42 4.18 -0.81 -27.56
N PHE A 43 3.23 -0.32 -28.36
CA PHE A 43 2.29 0.71 -27.94
C PHE A 43 1.49 0.28 -26.69
N LEU A 44 0.94 -0.93 -26.70
CA LEU A 44 0.20 -1.48 -25.56
C LEU A 44 1.07 -1.65 -24.30
N SER A 45 2.33 -2.06 -24.46
CA SER A 45 3.28 -2.18 -23.35
C SER A 45 3.58 -0.80 -22.73
N ILE A 46 3.82 0.22 -23.54
CA ILE A 46 3.99 1.60 -23.08
C ILE A 46 2.73 2.11 -22.39
N LEU A 47 1.57 1.92 -23.00
CA LEU A 47 0.30 2.36 -22.45
C LEU A 47 0.00 1.68 -21.10
N SER A 48 0.24 0.37 -20.99
CA SER A 48 0.05 -0.38 -19.74
C SER A 48 0.94 0.12 -18.58
N GLU A 49 2.15 0.58 -18.86
CA GLU A 49 3.06 1.15 -17.88
C GLU A 49 2.71 2.60 -17.50
N ILE A 50 2.23 3.42 -18.45
CA ILE A 50 1.68 4.75 -18.16
C ILE A 50 0.44 4.61 -17.26
N LEU A 51 -0.37 3.62 -17.58
CA LEU A 51 -1.61 3.32 -16.88
C LEU A 51 -1.42 2.53 -15.57
N ALA A 52 -0.21 2.21 -15.13
CA ALA A 52 0.05 1.51 -13.89
C ALA A 52 -0.50 2.26 -12.67
N VAL A 53 -1.12 1.53 -11.74
CA VAL A 53 -1.63 2.09 -10.49
C VAL A 53 -0.57 1.96 -9.40
N ASN A 54 -0.20 3.08 -8.79
CA ASN A 54 0.75 3.09 -7.69
C ASN A 54 0.06 2.65 -6.39
N MET A 55 0.66 1.68 -5.71
CA MET A 55 0.23 1.17 -4.42
C MET A 55 1.28 1.51 -3.36
N LYS A 56 0.92 1.41 -2.08
CA LYS A 56 1.83 1.69 -0.94
C LYS A 56 3.15 0.89 -1.02
N TYR A 57 3.11 -0.32 -1.55
CA TYR A 57 4.25 -1.24 -1.62
C TYR A 57 4.68 -1.63 -3.04
N GLY A 58 4.27 -0.86 -4.06
CA GLY A 58 4.63 -1.14 -5.44
C GLY A 58 3.68 -0.50 -6.43
N SER A 59 3.65 -1.00 -7.65
CA SER A 59 2.66 -0.60 -8.65
C SER A 59 2.09 -1.84 -9.34
N ILE A 60 0.80 -1.83 -9.60
CA ILE A 60 0.12 -2.86 -10.38
C ILE A 60 0.03 -2.36 -11.82
N SER A 61 0.59 -3.13 -12.74
CA SER A 61 0.52 -2.86 -14.18
C SER A 61 0.05 -4.13 -14.89
N VAL A 62 -0.69 -3.96 -15.96
CA VAL A 62 -1.10 -5.06 -16.86
C VAL A 62 0.03 -5.42 -17.84
N SER A 63 1.17 -4.75 -17.76
CA SER A 63 2.31 -4.93 -18.69
C SER A 63 2.81 -6.38 -18.74
N PHE A 64 2.74 -7.12 -17.61
CA PHE A 64 3.08 -8.54 -17.62
C PHE A 64 2.20 -9.34 -18.59
N ALA A 65 0.88 -9.12 -18.61
CA ALA A 65 -0.01 -9.84 -19.54
C ALA A 65 0.33 -9.53 -21.00
N ILE A 66 0.64 -8.27 -21.31
CA ILE A 66 1.07 -7.87 -22.67
C ILE A 66 2.42 -8.51 -23.03
N ASN A 67 3.40 -8.45 -22.11
CA ASN A 67 4.71 -9.04 -22.33
C ASN A 67 4.64 -10.55 -22.45
N PHE A 68 3.81 -11.21 -21.65
CA PHE A 68 3.60 -12.67 -21.73
C PHE A 68 2.90 -13.08 -23.03
N ALA A 69 1.88 -12.32 -23.44
CA ALA A 69 1.24 -12.52 -24.74
C ALA A 69 2.24 -12.35 -25.89
N SER A 70 3.15 -11.37 -25.81
CA SER A 70 4.17 -11.16 -26.84
C SER A 70 5.15 -12.34 -26.95
N ILE A 71 5.44 -13.06 -25.85
CA ILE A 71 6.23 -14.30 -25.88
C ILE A 71 5.52 -15.36 -26.72
N LEU A 72 4.22 -15.55 -26.49
CA LEU A 72 3.42 -16.60 -27.13
C LEU A 72 3.18 -16.34 -28.62
N LEU A 73 3.06 -15.05 -28.98
CA LEU A 73 2.77 -14.63 -30.36
C LEU A 73 4.03 -14.48 -31.22
N PHE A 74 5.01 -13.74 -30.73
CA PHE A 74 6.15 -13.25 -31.53
C PHE A 74 7.49 -13.86 -31.11
N GLY A 75 7.52 -14.66 -30.04
CA GLY A 75 8.72 -15.31 -29.55
C GLY A 75 9.65 -14.41 -28.71
N PRO A 76 10.77 -14.99 -28.24
CA PRO A 76 11.63 -14.36 -27.21
C PRO A 76 12.24 -13.03 -27.61
N TYR A 77 12.67 -12.91 -28.85
CA TYR A 77 13.41 -11.73 -29.29
C TYR A 77 12.51 -10.52 -29.52
N ALA A 78 11.37 -10.72 -30.20
CA ALA A 78 10.38 -9.67 -30.36
C ALA A 78 9.78 -9.27 -29.01
N ALA A 79 9.50 -10.22 -28.14
CA ALA A 79 9.00 -9.99 -26.79
C ALA A 79 10.00 -9.20 -25.91
N CYS A 80 11.30 -9.45 -26.04
CA CYS A 80 12.35 -8.65 -25.40
C CYS A 80 12.26 -7.16 -25.85
N ILE A 81 12.11 -6.92 -27.15
CA ILE A 81 12.00 -5.57 -27.69
C ILE A 81 10.73 -4.90 -27.13
N ILE A 82 9.58 -5.56 -27.25
CA ILE A 82 8.28 -5.04 -26.79
C ILE A 82 8.35 -4.65 -25.31
N ALA A 83 8.80 -5.55 -24.46
CA ALA A 83 8.89 -5.31 -23.01
C ALA A 83 9.88 -4.22 -22.63
N SER A 84 10.96 -4.06 -23.40
CA SER A 84 11.94 -3.01 -23.18
C SER A 84 11.35 -1.61 -23.37
N PHE A 85 10.44 -1.42 -24.30
CA PHE A 85 9.82 -0.11 -24.52
C PHE A 85 8.75 0.26 -23.48
N GLY A 86 8.13 -0.71 -22.80
CA GLY A 86 7.08 -0.44 -21.83
C GLY A 86 7.41 0.67 -20.83
N PRO A 87 8.50 0.59 -20.03
CA PRO A 87 8.85 1.58 -19.03
C PRO A 87 9.37 2.92 -19.56
N SER A 88 9.54 3.08 -20.86
CA SER A 88 10.16 4.28 -21.48
C SER A 88 9.47 5.59 -21.09
N LEU A 89 8.14 5.58 -21.03
CA LEU A 89 7.31 6.73 -20.69
C LEU A 89 6.61 6.58 -19.33
N ARG A 90 7.12 5.73 -18.44
CA ARG A 90 6.52 5.51 -17.13
C ARG A 90 6.53 6.77 -16.29
N MET A 91 5.35 7.09 -15.72
CA MET A 91 5.12 8.25 -14.87
C MET A 91 4.87 7.86 -13.42
N ARG A 92 5.20 8.77 -12.50
CA ARG A 92 4.79 8.69 -11.10
C ARG A 92 4.33 10.07 -10.65
N GLU A 93 3.09 10.15 -10.14
CA GLU A 93 2.50 11.42 -9.67
C GLU A 93 2.51 12.53 -10.75
N GLY A 94 2.24 12.15 -12.02
CA GLY A 94 2.21 13.08 -13.15
C GLY A 94 3.57 13.41 -13.76
N ASN A 95 4.68 13.00 -13.16
CA ASN A 95 6.03 13.26 -13.64
C ASN A 95 6.71 12.00 -14.17
N LEU A 96 7.56 12.16 -15.19
CA LEU A 96 8.39 11.06 -15.69
C LEU A 96 9.36 10.61 -14.60
N ILE A 97 9.46 9.30 -14.41
CA ILE A 97 10.46 8.73 -13.50
C ILE A 97 11.87 9.08 -13.99
N VAL A 98 12.80 9.31 -13.08
CA VAL A 98 14.20 9.66 -13.37
C VAL A 98 14.80 8.69 -14.39
N TRP A 99 15.52 9.21 -15.38
CA TRP A 99 15.97 8.49 -16.58
C TRP A 99 16.72 7.18 -16.32
N TYR A 100 17.61 7.11 -15.33
CA TYR A 100 18.35 5.89 -15.02
C TYR A 100 17.48 4.77 -14.43
N LYS A 101 16.39 5.13 -13.71
CA LYS A 101 15.40 4.16 -13.22
C LYS A 101 14.56 3.62 -14.36
N ARG A 102 14.22 4.48 -15.35
CA ARG A 102 13.50 4.05 -16.55
C ARG A 102 14.35 3.08 -17.36
N LEU A 103 15.61 3.45 -17.60
CA LEU A 103 16.56 2.61 -18.34
C LEU A 103 16.77 1.25 -17.66
N PHE A 104 16.90 1.23 -16.34
CA PHE A 104 16.97 -0.01 -15.57
C PHE A 104 15.69 -0.86 -15.71
N ASN A 105 14.51 -0.26 -15.63
CA ASN A 105 13.27 -1.01 -15.79
C ASN A 105 13.09 -1.55 -17.20
N MET A 106 13.50 -0.80 -18.23
CA MET A 106 13.55 -1.26 -19.62
C MET A 106 14.46 -2.49 -19.75
N ALA A 107 15.65 -2.42 -19.15
CA ALA A 107 16.61 -3.51 -19.15
C ALA A 107 16.07 -4.75 -18.41
N ALA A 108 15.57 -4.56 -17.20
CA ALA A 108 15.04 -5.66 -16.38
C ALA A 108 13.87 -6.38 -17.05
N LEU A 109 12.88 -5.64 -17.56
CA LEU A 109 11.73 -6.24 -18.24
C LEU A 109 12.11 -6.90 -19.57
N GLY A 110 12.98 -6.26 -20.36
CA GLY A 110 13.45 -6.83 -21.63
C GLY A 110 14.18 -8.17 -21.44
N ILE A 111 15.15 -8.22 -20.52
CA ILE A 111 15.87 -9.46 -20.19
C ILE A 111 14.90 -10.52 -19.66
N THR A 112 14.07 -10.16 -18.70
CA THR A 112 13.13 -11.08 -18.07
C THR A 112 12.20 -11.72 -19.10
N THR A 113 11.61 -10.90 -19.96
CA THR A 113 10.67 -11.36 -20.99
C THR A 113 11.37 -12.21 -22.05
N GLY A 114 12.53 -11.78 -22.52
CA GLY A 114 13.28 -12.53 -23.52
C GLY A 114 13.76 -13.88 -23.01
N LEU A 115 14.31 -13.96 -21.80
CA LEU A 115 14.74 -15.22 -21.20
C LEU A 115 13.55 -16.16 -20.94
N SER A 116 12.43 -15.62 -20.46
CA SER A 116 11.21 -16.43 -20.29
C SER A 116 10.71 -17.00 -21.61
N GLY A 117 10.81 -16.24 -22.69
CA GLY A 117 10.47 -16.71 -24.02
C GLY A 117 11.42 -17.77 -24.55
N ILE A 118 12.72 -17.70 -24.25
CA ILE A 118 13.70 -18.76 -24.59
C ILE A 118 13.33 -20.06 -23.85
N ILE A 119 13.01 -19.96 -22.57
CA ILE A 119 12.56 -21.11 -21.76
C ILE A 119 11.27 -21.68 -22.31
N TYR A 120 10.30 -20.84 -22.70
CA TYR A 120 9.05 -21.28 -23.33
C TYR A 120 9.33 -22.18 -24.54
N LEU A 121 10.21 -21.76 -25.45
CA LEU A 121 10.56 -22.53 -26.65
C LEU A 121 11.32 -23.82 -26.31
N ASN A 122 12.28 -23.77 -25.36
CA ASN A 122 13.07 -24.95 -24.98
C ASN A 122 12.24 -26.06 -24.33
N PHE A 123 11.10 -25.70 -23.70
CA PHE A 123 10.17 -26.66 -23.12
C PHE A 123 9.01 -27.03 -24.07
N GLY A 124 9.21 -26.85 -25.38
CA GLY A 124 8.27 -27.30 -26.42
C GLY A 124 7.11 -26.35 -26.69
N GLY A 125 7.24 -25.07 -26.29
CA GLY A 125 6.24 -24.04 -26.63
C GLY A 125 6.21 -23.73 -28.11
N ASN A 126 5.02 -23.61 -28.68
CA ASN A 126 4.78 -23.29 -30.09
C ASN A 126 4.33 -21.82 -30.22
N LEU A 127 4.98 -21.08 -31.12
CA LEU A 127 4.60 -19.70 -31.39
C LEU A 127 3.36 -19.63 -32.29
N GLY A 128 2.45 -18.71 -31.98
CA GLY A 128 1.24 -18.51 -32.78
C GLY A 128 0.25 -19.69 -32.71
N ARG A 129 0.45 -20.65 -31.80
CA ARG A 129 -0.44 -21.79 -31.61
C ARG A 129 -0.60 -22.08 -30.13
N ILE A 130 -1.73 -21.69 -29.57
CA ILE A 130 -1.95 -21.80 -28.11
C ILE A 130 -2.79 -23.04 -27.85
N SER A 131 -2.11 -24.13 -27.46
CA SER A 131 -2.74 -25.33 -26.91
C SER A 131 -2.38 -25.42 -25.43
N LEU A 132 -3.39 -25.30 -24.56
CA LEU A 132 -3.16 -25.35 -23.12
C LEU A 132 -2.66 -26.72 -22.66
N MET A 133 -3.08 -27.80 -23.36
CA MET A 133 -2.64 -29.16 -23.03
C MET A 133 -1.22 -29.44 -23.51
N ASP A 134 -0.92 -29.14 -24.78
CA ASP A 134 0.38 -29.47 -25.37
C ASP A 134 1.51 -28.54 -24.85
N ASN A 135 1.17 -27.27 -24.50
CA ASN A 135 2.14 -26.27 -24.08
C ASN A 135 2.17 -26.06 -22.56
N SER A 136 1.48 -26.89 -21.76
CA SER A 136 1.33 -26.66 -20.31
C SER A 136 2.66 -26.52 -19.57
N PHE A 137 3.62 -27.41 -19.82
CA PHE A 137 4.96 -27.32 -19.22
C PHE A 137 5.71 -26.07 -19.67
N ALA A 138 5.67 -25.74 -20.95
CA ALA A 138 6.32 -24.55 -21.49
C ALA A 138 5.77 -23.27 -20.85
N LEU A 139 4.43 -23.17 -20.70
CA LEU A 139 3.76 -22.04 -20.05
C LEU A 139 4.17 -21.92 -18.58
N ILE A 140 4.13 -23.02 -17.84
CA ILE A 140 4.48 -23.04 -16.40
C ILE A 140 5.94 -22.58 -16.20
N PHE A 141 6.89 -23.16 -16.95
CA PHE A 141 8.30 -22.81 -16.82
C PHE A 141 8.59 -21.38 -17.26
N ALA A 142 7.91 -20.87 -18.28
CA ALA A 142 8.02 -19.48 -18.70
C ALA A 142 7.52 -18.51 -17.61
N ILE A 143 6.37 -18.79 -16.99
CA ILE A 143 5.81 -17.98 -15.90
C ILE A 143 6.74 -18.00 -14.69
N ILE A 144 7.23 -19.17 -14.28
CA ILE A 144 8.16 -19.31 -13.15
C ILE A 144 9.46 -18.53 -13.42
N THR A 145 10.00 -18.65 -14.63
CA THR A 145 11.23 -17.93 -15.03
C THR A 145 11.02 -16.44 -14.98
N TYR A 146 9.91 -15.95 -15.52
CA TYR A 146 9.57 -14.52 -15.48
C TYR A 146 9.46 -14.02 -14.04
N LEU A 147 8.70 -14.74 -13.22
CA LEU A 147 8.48 -14.43 -11.81
C LEU A 147 9.80 -14.38 -11.03
N PHE A 148 10.65 -15.37 -11.23
CA PHE A 148 11.93 -15.48 -10.54
C PHE A 148 12.86 -14.33 -10.93
N ILE A 149 13.11 -14.13 -12.22
CA ILE A 149 14.06 -13.12 -12.71
C ILE A 149 13.60 -11.71 -12.34
N ASN A 150 12.32 -11.39 -12.61
CA ASN A 150 11.80 -10.05 -12.31
C ASN A 150 11.82 -9.76 -10.80
N ASN A 151 11.34 -10.69 -9.99
CA ASN A 151 11.30 -10.49 -8.54
C ASN A 151 12.71 -10.41 -7.94
N PHE A 152 13.63 -11.25 -8.39
CA PHE A 152 15.01 -11.23 -7.91
C PHE A 152 15.72 -9.91 -8.27
N THR A 153 15.64 -9.49 -9.54
CA THR A 153 16.24 -8.25 -10.03
C THR A 153 15.72 -7.02 -9.27
N MET A 154 14.41 -6.96 -9.02
CA MET A 154 13.81 -5.87 -8.26
C MET A 154 14.16 -5.92 -6.77
N ALA A 155 14.20 -7.12 -6.17
CA ALA A 155 14.57 -7.29 -4.76
C ALA A 155 16.02 -6.86 -4.51
N GLU A 156 16.95 -7.14 -5.43
CA GLU A 156 18.33 -6.70 -5.32
C GLU A 156 18.46 -5.17 -5.32
N VAL A 157 17.80 -4.49 -6.25
CA VAL A 157 17.78 -3.01 -6.28
C VAL A 157 17.27 -2.43 -4.98
N ILE A 158 16.15 -2.94 -4.46
CA ILE A 158 15.56 -2.47 -3.21
C ILE A 158 16.50 -2.76 -2.04
N SER A 159 17.04 -3.97 -1.96
CA SER A 159 17.99 -4.39 -0.92
C SER A 159 19.21 -3.47 -0.87
N ILE A 160 19.85 -3.19 -2.02
CA ILE A 160 21.03 -2.32 -2.12
C ILE A 160 20.68 -0.86 -1.83
N SER A 161 19.53 -0.38 -2.31
CA SER A 161 19.15 1.04 -2.17
C SER A 161 18.71 1.40 -0.75
N GLN A 162 18.06 0.47 -0.04
CA GLN A 162 17.50 0.69 1.31
C GLN A 162 18.33 0.02 2.42
N ASN A 163 19.41 -0.67 2.08
CA ASN A 163 20.25 -1.43 3.00
C ASN A 163 19.46 -2.48 3.83
N ILE A 164 18.52 -3.17 3.19
CA ILE A 164 17.69 -4.21 3.79
C ILE A 164 18.18 -5.59 3.32
N LYS A 165 18.10 -6.63 4.16
CA LYS A 165 18.47 -7.99 3.79
C LYS A 165 17.67 -8.49 2.57
N LEU A 166 18.34 -8.93 1.52
CA LEU A 166 17.74 -9.41 0.26
C LEU A 166 16.61 -10.43 0.49
N LYS A 167 16.85 -11.44 1.35
CA LYS A 167 15.86 -12.47 1.68
C LYS A 167 14.54 -11.88 2.20
N LYS A 168 14.60 -10.84 3.04
CA LYS A 168 13.40 -10.18 3.59
C LYS A 168 12.62 -9.46 2.48
N VAL A 169 13.31 -8.72 1.61
CA VAL A 169 12.69 -8.02 0.48
C VAL A 169 12.06 -9.02 -0.50
N TRP A 170 12.82 -10.07 -0.85
CA TRP A 170 12.37 -11.07 -1.82
C TRP A 170 11.11 -11.82 -1.37
N ILE A 171 11.08 -12.31 -0.13
CA ILE A 171 9.91 -13.02 0.43
C ILE A 171 8.69 -12.08 0.50
N ASN A 172 8.88 -10.82 0.92
CA ASN A 172 7.77 -9.88 0.99
C ASN A 172 7.22 -9.53 -0.41
N ASN A 173 8.09 -9.40 -1.41
CA ASN A 173 7.65 -9.18 -2.79
C ASN A 173 6.88 -10.39 -3.34
N LEU A 174 7.34 -11.62 -3.08
CA LEU A 174 6.68 -12.85 -3.54
C LEU A 174 5.22 -12.94 -3.11
N LYS A 175 4.89 -12.57 -1.88
CA LYS A 175 3.52 -12.60 -1.35
C LYS A 175 2.53 -11.83 -2.23
N TRP A 176 2.96 -10.73 -2.82
CA TRP A 176 2.14 -9.86 -3.67
C TRP A 176 2.27 -10.17 -5.15
N THR A 177 3.46 -10.58 -5.59
CA THR A 177 3.72 -10.80 -7.02
C THR A 177 3.17 -12.13 -7.51
N VAL A 178 3.24 -13.20 -6.74
CA VAL A 178 2.80 -14.53 -7.19
C VAL A 178 1.31 -14.55 -7.57
N PRO A 179 0.35 -14.15 -6.72
CA PRO A 179 -1.07 -14.15 -7.09
C PRO A 179 -1.36 -13.26 -8.31
N ASN A 180 -0.69 -12.10 -8.36
CA ASN A 180 -0.89 -11.14 -9.44
C ASN A 180 -0.39 -11.68 -10.79
N TYR A 181 0.80 -12.29 -10.82
CA TYR A 181 1.34 -12.87 -12.06
C TYR A 181 0.58 -14.10 -12.51
N LEU A 182 0.05 -14.91 -11.61
CA LEU A 182 -0.84 -16.02 -11.98
C LEU A 182 -2.11 -15.51 -12.66
N ALA A 183 -2.77 -14.51 -12.09
CA ALA A 183 -3.96 -13.91 -12.71
C ALA A 183 -3.64 -13.26 -14.07
N LEU A 184 -2.55 -12.51 -14.15
CA LEU A 184 -2.14 -11.84 -15.39
C LEU A 184 -1.59 -12.80 -16.45
N SER A 185 -1.11 -13.98 -16.09
CA SER A 185 -0.70 -15.00 -17.07
C SER A 185 -1.90 -15.54 -17.83
N VAL A 186 -3.01 -15.82 -17.13
CA VAL A 186 -4.28 -16.21 -17.76
C VAL A 186 -4.75 -15.12 -18.73
N LEU A 187 -4.65 -13.86 -18.30
CA LEU A 187 -4.99 -12.73 -19.15
C LEU A 187 -4.08 -12.64 -20.40
N GLY A 188 -2.78 -12.87 -20.25
CA GLY A 188 -1.83 -12.89 -21.36
C GLY A 188 -2.11 -14.00 -22.38
N ILE A 189 -2.47 -15.20 -21.90
CA ILE A 189 -2.90 -16.32 -22.75
C ILE A 189 -4.18 -15.93 -23.51
N LEU A 190 -5.15 -15.33 -22.83
CA LEU A 190 -6.40 -14.90 -23.45
C LEU A 190 -6.18 -13.82 -24.52
N ILE A 191 -5.34 -12.81 -24.23
CA ILE A 191 -4.95 -11.77 -25.21
C ILE A 191 -4.33 -12.42 -26.45
N SER A 192 -3.45 -13.41 -26.27
CA SER A 192 -2.81 -14.11 -27.38
C SER A 192 -3.80 -14.89 -28.23
N ALA A 193 -4.73 -15.62 -27.60
CA ALA A 193 -5.76 -16.40 -28.31
C ALA A 193 -6.67 -15.48 -29.13
N ILE A 194 -7.14 -14.40 -28.51
CA ILE A 194 -8.02 -13.43 -29.18
C ILE A 194 -7.30 -12.72 -30.33
N TYR A 195 -6.00 -12.42 -30.17
CA TYR A 195 -5.21 -11.82 -31.26
C TYR A 195 -5.09 -12.73 -32.47
N LEU A 196 -4.90 -14.04 -32.24
CA LEU A 196 -4.80 -15.02 -33.33
C LEU A 196 -6.10 -15.18 -34.11
N ASP A 197 -7.25 -15.10 -33.43
CA ASP A 197 -8.55 -15.31 -34.05
C ASP A 197 -9.08 -14.04 -34.72
N MET A 198 -8.94 -12.87 -34.10
CA MET A 198 -9.61 -11.63 -34.51
C MET A 198 -8.63 -10.49 -34.85
N GLY A 199 -7.33 -10.69 -34.71
CA GLY A 199 -6.31 -9.70 -35.02
C GLY A 199 -6.37 -8.46 -34.13
N ILE A 200 -5.98 -7.32 -34.70
CA ILE A 200 -5.83 -6.03 -34.00
C ILE A 200 -7.13 -5.53 -33.35
N VAL A 201 -8.28 -5.76 -34.00
CA VAL A 201 -9.59 -5.25 -33.54
C VAL A 201 -9.96 -5.81 -32.16
N ALA A 202 -9.66 -7.06 -31.92
CA ALA A 202 -9.99 -7.72 -30.64
C ALA A 202 -9.22 -7.15 -29.45
N ILE A 203 -7.97 -6.72 -29.67
CA ILE A 203 -7.17 -6.10 -28.62
C ILE A 203 -7.77 -4.76 -28.20
N LEU A 204 -8.27 -3.98 -29.12
CA LEU A 204 -8.95 -2.70 -28.83
C LEU A 204 -10.19 -2.96 -27.96
N LEU A 205 -10.99 -3.97 -28.30
CA LEU A 205 -12.17 -4.34 -27.51
C LEU A 205 -11.80 -4.80 -26.10
N PHE A 206 -10.65 -5.45 -25.91
CA PHE A 206 -10.19 -5.89 -24.61
C PHE A 206 -9.61 -4.74 -23.75
N PHE A 207 -9.00 -3.76 -24.40
CA PHE A 207 -8.36 -2.65 -23.70
C PHE A 207 -9.37 -1.66 -23.10
N ILE A 208 -10.56 -1.51 -23.71
CA ILE A 208 -11.61 -0.60 -23.22
C ILE A 208 -12.09 -1.01 -21.82
N PRO A 209 -12.54 -2.27 -21.55
CA PRO A 209 -12.94 -2.67 -20.20
C PRO A 209 -11.82 -2.56 -19.17
N LEU A 210 -10.58 -2.87 -19.55
CA LEU A 210 -9.42 -2.76 -18.68
C LEU A 210 -9.12 -1.31 -18.28
N THR A 211 -9.21 -0.37 -19.21
CA THR A 211 -9.01 1.05 -18.91
C THR A 211 -10.13 1.60 -18.05
N LEU A 212 -11.38 1.19 -18.28
CA LEU A 212 -12.53 1.56 -17.47
C LEU A 212 -12.40 1.01 -16.03
N ALA A 213 -12.07 -0.28 -15.88
CA ALA A 213 -11.85 -0.89 -14.57
C ALA A 213 -10.73 -0.18 -13.80
N ARG A 214 -9.61 0.13 -14.47
CA ARG A 214 -8.53 0.91 -13.89
C ARG A 214 -8.96 2.32 -13.48
N GLN A 215 -9.70 3.02 -14.35
CA GLN A 215 -10.17 4.37 -14.05
C GLN A 215 -11.11 4.37 -12.85
N SER A 216 -12.01 3.40 -12.76
CA SER A 216 -12.88 3.19 -11.62
C SER A 216 -12.10 2.93 -10.34
N PHE A 217 -11.07 2.07 -10.40
CA PHE A 217 -10.21 1.77 -9.25
C PHE A 217 -9.40 3.01 -8.81
N LYS A 218 -8.83 3.77 -9.77
CA LYS A 218 -8.13 5.01 -9.49
C LYS A 218 -9.06 6.03 -8.83
N MET A 219 -10.26 6.19 -9.37
CA MET A 219 -11.26 7.10 -8.84
C MET A 219 -11.65 6.73 -7.40
N TYR A 220 -11.81 5.43 -7.12
CA TYR A 220 -12.03 4.93 -5.75
C TYR A 220 -10.87 5.31 -4.80
N GLN A 221 -9.62 5.13 -5.23
CA GLN A 221 -8.45 5.51 -4.42
C GLN A 221 -8.36 7.02 -4.20
N ASP A 222 -8.66 7.83 -5.22
CA ASP A 222 -8.65 9.28 -5.12
C ASP A 222 -9.75 9.78 -4.17
N ILE A 223 -10.96 9.21 -4.24
CA ILE A 223 -12.06 9.50 -3.30
C ILE A 223 -11.64 9.16 -1.86
N LYS A 224 -11.04 7.99 -1.64
CA LYS A 224 -10.56 7.57 -0.32
C LYS A 224 -9.49 8.53 0.23
N LYS A 225 -8.59 9.01 -0.62
CA LYS A 225 -7.57 10.01 -0.26
C LYS A 225 -8.21 11.35 0.09
N VAL A 226 -9.20 11.80 -0.69
CA VAL A 226 -9.93 13.03 -0.42
C VAL A 226 -10.65 12.95 0.92
N HIS A 227 -11.33 11.84 1.23
CA HIS A 227 -11.97 11.63 2.53
C HIS A 227 -10.97 11.80 3.68
N LEU A 228 -9.82 11.12 3.64
CA LEU A 228 -8.81 11.22 4.67
C LEU A 228 -8.28 12.66 4.81
N THR A 229 -8.01 13.33 3.68
CA THR A 229 -7.51 14.72 3.69
C THR A 229 -8.55 15.68 4.26
N THR A 230 -9.84 15.47 3.97
CA THR A 230 -10.93 16.28 4.53
C THR A 230 -11.02 16.10 6.06
N VAL A 231 -10.95 14.84 6.53
CA VAL A 231 -10.92 14.55 7.97
C VAL A 231 -9.72 15.24 8.64
N GLN A 232 -8.54 15.16 8.06
CA GLN A 232 -7.34 15.81 8.57
C GLN A 232 -7.47 17.34 8.60
N ALA A 233 -8.10 17.95 7.60
CA ALA A 233 -8.36 19.39 7.57
C ALA A 233 -9.33 19.83 8.68
N LEU A 234 -10.39 19.04 8.92
CA LEU A 234 -11.35 19.28 10.01
C LEU A 234 -10.65 19.21 11.37
N ILE A 235 -9.83 18.18 11.59
CA ILE A 235 -9.05 18.01 12.82
C ILE A 235 -8.10 19.20 13.02
N SER A 236 -7.37 19.62 11.97
CA SER A 236 -6.47 20.77 12.04
C SER A 236 -7.20 22.04 12.45
N THR A 237 -8.47 22.18 12.07
CA THR A 237 -9.30 23.33 12.46
C THR A 237 -9.67 23.27 13.96
N ILE A 238 -9.96 22.07 14.49
CA ILE A 238 -10.25 21.86 15.90
C ILE A 238 -8.98 22.03 16.75
N GLU A 239 -7.87 21.46 16.32
CA GLU A 239 -6.56 21.60 16.96
C GLU A 239 -6.08 23.07 16.95
N ALA A 240 -6.49 23.89 15.98
CA ALA A 240 -6.21 25.33 15.98
C ALA A 240 -6.98 26.07 17.08
N LYS A 241 -8.15 25.57 17.53
CA LYS A 241 -8.92 26.08 18.64
C LYS A 241 -8.37 25.62 19.99
N ASP A 242 -7.81 24.41 20.04
CA ASP A 242 -7.16 23.80 21.20
C ASP A 242 -5.63 23.86 21.00
N ALA A 243 -5.01 24.86 21.58
CA ALA A 243 -3.56 25.13 21.42
C ALA A 243 -2.65 23.95 21.83
N TYR A 244 -3.18 22.90 22.43
CA TYR A 244 -2.45 21.81 23.07
C TYR A 244 -2.55 20.48 22.36
N THR A 245 -3.46 20.36 21.39
CA THR A 245 -3.71 19.11 20.67
C THR A 245 -2.99 19.02 19.32
N LYS A 246 -2.12 19.99 18.99
CA LYS A 246 -1.42 20.00 17.71
C LYS A 246 -0.70 18.66 17.43
N GLY A 247 -1.19 17.93 16.44
CA GLY A 247 -0.69 16.63 16.02
C GLY A 247 -0.97 15.48 16.99
N HIS A 248 -1.73 15.71 18.07
CA HIS A 248 -2.15 14.69 19.02
C HIS A 248 -3.04 13.65 18.34
N SER A 249 -4.10 14.09 17.68
CA SER A 249 -5.04 13.20 17.00
C SER A 249 -4.35 12.32 15.95
N GLU A 250 -3.34 12.85 15.25
CA GLU A 250 -2.54 12.07 14.30
C GLU A 250 -1.70 10.99 15.01
N ARG A 251 -1.05 11.34 16.14
CA ARG A 251 -0.24 10.38 16.90
C ARG A 251 -1.11 9.28 17.52
N VAL A 252 -2.27 9.62 18.09
CA VAL A 252 -3.23 8.66 18.63
C VAL A 252 -3.72 7.74 17.52
N ALA A 253 -4.14 8.28 16.36
CA ALA A 253 -4.61 7.49 15.22
C ALA A 253 -3.55 6.49 14.71
N GLU A 254 -2.30 6.95 14.55
CA GLU A 254 -1.21 6.08 14.09
C GLU A 254 -0.84 5.02 15.13
N LEU A 255 -0.87 5.36 16.42
CA LEU A 255 -0.57 4.42 17.50
C LEU A 255 -1.67 3.35 17.62
N SER A 256 -2.93 3.75 17.63
CA SER A 256 -4.08 2.84 17.66
C SER A 256 -4.08 1.87 16.48
N ALA A 257 -3.80 2.38 15.27
CA ALA A 257 -3.66 1.52 14.08
C ALA A 257 -2.50 0.52 14.19
N GLN A 258 -1.39 0.88 14.84
CA GLN A 258 -0.26 -0.03 15.06
C GLN A 258 -0.57 -1.09 16.11
N ILE A 259 -1.27 -0.73 17.18
CA ILE A 259 -1.76 -1.68 18.21
C ILE A 259 -2.73 -2.67 17.56
N ALA A 260 -3.75 -2.19 16.83
CA ALA A 260 -4.71 -3.04 16.13
C ALA A 260 -4.03 -4.02 15.13
N ARG A 261 -2.97 -3.57 14.44
CA ARG A 261 -2.19 -4.45 13.56
C ARG A 261 -1.45 -5.54 14.33
N LYS A 262 -0.97 -5.26 15.54
CA LYS A 262 -0.35 -6.24 16.42
C LYS A 262 -1.37 -7.24 16.97
N MET A 263 -2.62 -6.83 17.10
CA MET A 263 -3.75 -7.69 17.49
C MET A 263 -4.32 -8.49 16.29
N ASN A 264 -3.69 -8.41 15.10
CA ASN A 264 -4.09 -9.10 13.87
C ASN A 264 -5.46 -8.71 13.31
N TYR A 265 -5.92 -7.48 13.54
CA TYR A 265 -7.12 -6.94 12.91
C TYR A 265 -6.98 -6.88 11.38
N SER A 266 -8.09 -6.97 10.67
CA SER A 266 -8.12 -6.76 9.21
C SER A 266 -7.76 -5.31 8.85
N GLU A 267 -7.22 -5.08 7.65
CA GLU A 267 -6.88 -3.71 7.22
C GLU A 267 -8.10 -2.77 7.21
N SER A 268 -9.33 -3.31 7.02
CA SER A 268 -10.57 -2.53 7.10
C SER A 268 -10.85 -2.05 8.52
N GLU A 269 -10.69 -2.92 9.51
CA GLU A 269 -10.90 -2.59 10.92
C GLU A 269 -9.80 -1.66 11.44
N ILE A 270 -8.54 -1.90 11.05
CA ILE A 270 -7.43 -0.99 11.36
C ILE A 270 -7.70 0.42 10.83
N GLU A 271 -8.30 0.53 9.65
CA GLU A 271 -8.67 1.82 9.07
C GLU A 271 -9.77 2.51 9.89
N LYS A 272 -10.82 1.78 10.34
CA LYS A 272 -11.87 2.30 11.20
C LYS A 272 -11.30 2.82 12.53
N ILE A 273 -10.46 2.03 13.19
CA ILE A 273 -9.77 2.41 14.43
C ILE A 273 -8.91 3.66 14.22
N LYS A 274 -8.22 3.74 13.08
CA LYS A 274 -7.43 4.90 12.71
C LYS A 274 -8.28 6.17 12.52
N TYR A 275 -9.45 6.06 11.85
CA TYR A 275 -10.39 7.17 11.74
C TYR A 275 -10.95 7.59 13.11
N ALA A 276 -11.24 6.63 13.98
CA ALA A 276 -11.67 6.93 15.33
C ALA A 276 -10.59 7.71 16.10
N GLY A 277 -9.31 7.31 15.99
CA GLY A 277 -8.19 8.04 16.58
C GLY A 277 -8.03 9.46 16.06
N TYR A 278 -8.30 9.69 14.76
CA TYR A 278 -8.32 11.05 14.21
C TYR A 278 -9.46 11.89 14.79
N LEU A 279 -10.62 11.29 15.04
CA LEU A 279 -11.88 11.98 15.32
C LEU A 279 -12.33 11.92 16.79
N HIS A 280 -11.59 11.21 17.67
CA HIS A 280 -12.03 10.99 19.06
C HIS A 280 -12.36 12.30 19.79
N ASP A 281 -11.60 13.33 19.52
CA ASP A 281 -11.73 14.65 20.12
C ASP A 281 -12.56 15.67 19.30
N VAL A 282 -13.21 15.25 18.19
CA VAL A 282 -13.93 16.16 17.30
C VAL A 282 -15.05 16.94 18.01
N GLY A 283 -15.66 16.35 19.02
CA GLY A 283 -16.70 16.98 19.82
C GLY A 283 -16.24 18.15 20.67
N LYS A 284 -14.95 18.36 20.88
CA LYS A 284 -14.40 19.56 21.54
C LYS A 284 -14.73 20.86 20.78
N VAL A 285 -15.21 20.76 19.54
CA VAL A 285 -15.72 21.91 18.78
C VAL A 285 -16.86 22.64 19.51
N SER A 286 -17.68 21.93 20.30
CA SER A 286 -18.77 22.47 21.09
C SER A 286 -18.33 23.23 22.35
N LEU A 287 -17.11 22.99 22.83
CA LEU A 287 -16.59 23.60 24.04
C LEU A 287 -16.23 25.07 23.83
N GLU A 288 -16.49 25.91 24.80
CA GLU A 288 -16.03 27.31 24.81
C GLU A 288 -14.49 27.38 24.95
N SER A 289 -13.88 28.34 24.26
CA SER A 289 -12.42 28.49 24.26
C SER A 289 -11.84 28.83 25.65
N ASN A 290 -12.61 29.46 26.54
CA ASN A 290 -12.25 29.76 27.94
C ASN A 290 -12.15 28.47 28.79
N ILE A 291 -12.98 27.44 28.53
CA ILE A 291 -12.89 26.15 29.20
C ILE A 291 -11.76 25.34 28.61
N LEU A 292 -11.70 25.26 27.28
CA LEU A 292 -10.73 24.44 26.55
C LEU A 292 -9.26 24.87 26.80
N ASN A 293 -9.02 26.20 26.88
CA ASN A 293 -7.67 26.76 27.06
C ASN A 293 -7.41 27.27 28.48
N LYS A 294 -8.18 26.82 29.48
CA LYS A 294 -8.05 27.26 30.86
C LYS A 294 -6.69 26.87 31.42
N LYS A 295 -6.00 27.89 31.99
CA LYS A 295 -4.73 27.69 32.73
C LYS A 295 -5.08 27.31 34.18
N GLY A 296 -5.16 26.05 34.49
CA GLY A 296 -5.44 25.55 35.84
C GLY A 296 -6.50 24.45 35.85
N GLU A 297 -6.92 24.05 37.04
CA GLU A 297 -7.91 22.99 37.20
C GLU A 297 -9.31 23.46 36.77
N LEU A 298 -10.05 22.53 36.14
CA LEU A 298 -11.47 22.75 35.79
C LEU A 298 -12.30 22.65 37.08
N SER A 299 -13.29 23.52 37.23
CA SER A 299 -14.34 23.32 38.22
C SER A 299 -15.17 22.10 37.91
N LYS A 300 -15.89 21.56 38.90
CA LYS A 300 -16.77 20.40 38.68
C LYS A 300 -17.78 20.64 37.55
N LYS A 301 -18.35 21.84 37.44
CA LYS A 301 -19.27 22.19 36.35
C LYS A 301 -18.60 22.22 34.99
N GLU A 302 -17.42 22.80 34.88
CA GLU A 302 -16.66 22.84 33.64
C GLU A 302 -16.23 21.42 33.22
N TYR A 303 -15.86 20.57 34.18
CA TYR A 303 -15.51 19.17 33.91
C TYR A 303 -16.70 18.36 33.37
N GLU A 304 -17.91 18.55 33.91
CA GLU A 304 -19.12 17.91 33.36
C GLU A 304 -19.39 18.36 31.91
N ILE A 305 -19.18 19.63 31.59
CA ILE A 305 -19.31 20.12 30.20
C ILE A 305 -18.26 19.44 29.27
N VAL A 306 -17.04 19.28 29.77
CA VAL A 306 -16.00 18.59 28.97
C VAL A 306 -16.36 17.13 28.72
N LYS A 307 -17.01 16.44 29.66
CA LYS A 307 -17.44 15.03 29.49
C LYS A 307 -18.50 14.82 28.38
N GLU A 308 -19.12 15.87 27.89
CA GLU A 308 -20.10 15.77 26.80
C GLU A 308 -19.44 15.61 25.42
N HIS A 309 -18.13 15.94 25.29
CA HIS A 309 -17.48 15.92 23.97
C HIS A 309 -17.47 14.56 23.27
N PRO A 310 -17.37 13.38 23.94
CA PRO A 310 -17.40 12.09 23.22
C PRO A 310 -18.77 11.84 22.57
N GLU A 311 -19.86 12.19 23.24
CA GLU A 311 -21.21 12.05 22.72
C GLU A 311 -21.46 13.03 21.56
N VAL A 312 -21.07 14.30 21.71
CA VAL A 312 -21.12 15.29 20.62
C VAL A 312 -20.28 14.82 19.43
N GLY A 313 -19.08 14.33 19.69
CA GLY A 313 -18.19 13.80 18.66
C GLY A 313 -18.79 12.62 17.92
N ALA A 314 -19.37 11.66 18.63
CA ALA A 314 -20.05 10.51 18.03
C ALA A 314 -21.23 10.95 17.15
N ASN A 315 -22.02 11.93 17.60
CA ASN A 315 -23.14 12.49 16.81
C ASN A 315 -22.65 13.18 15.53
N ILE A 316 -21.54 13.89 15.57
CA ILE A 316 -20.91 14.49 14.37
C ILE A 316 -20.47 13.40 13.39
N VAL A 317 -19.77 12.39 13.89
CA VAL A 317 -19.22 11.29 13.09
C VAL A 317 -20.31 10.43 12.46
N LYS A 318 -21.38 10.14 13.20
CA LYS A 318 -22.50 9.32 12.75
C LYS A 318 -23.23 9.90 11.53
N ASN A 319 -23.23 11.23 11.37
CA ASN A 319 -23.82 11.89 10.20
C ASN A 319 -23.04 11.66 8.89
N VAL A 320 -21.85 11.08 8.96
CA VAL A 320 -21.00 10.80 7.81
C VAL A 320 -21.05 9.29 7.53
N LYS A 321 -21.82 8.88 6.53
CA LYS A 321 -22.15 7.46 6.24
C LYS A 321 -20.97 6.50 6.28
N TYR A 322 -19.80 6.87 5.78
CA TYR A 322 -18.61 5.98 5.77
C TYR A 322 -17.88 5.93 7.14
N LEU A 323 -18.27 6.79 8.10
CA LEU A 323 -17.75 6.85 9.47
C LEU A 323 -18.75 6.37 10.52
N GLU A 324 -19.94 5.98 10.13
CA GLU A 324 -21.01 5.56 11.06
C GLU A 324 -20.54 4.49 12.04
N GLU A 325 -19.82 3.48 11.54
CA GLU A 325 -19.27 2.38 12.34
C GLU A 325 -18.14 2.80 13.31
N VAL A 326 -17.66 4.04 13.19
CA VAL A 326 -16.58 4.60 14.02
C VAL A 326 -17.16 5.39 15.20
N ALA A 327 -18.44 5.75 15.13
CA ALA A 327 -19.10 6.61 16.11
C ALA A 327 -19.03 6.06 17.54
N ASP A 328 -19.23 4.74 17.71
CA ASP A 328 -19.16 4.10 19.02
C ASP A 328 -17.73 4.11 19.60
N TYR A 329 -16.71 3.97 18.75
CA TYR A 329 -15.32 4.10 19.23
C TYR A 329 -15.02 5.51 19.72
N VAL A 330 -15.57 6.54 19.03
CA VAL A 330 -15.45 7.94 19.45
C VAL A 330 -16.26 8.21 20.71
N LYS A 331 -17.47 7.62 20.84
CA LYS A 331 -18.33 7.83 22.02
C LYS A 331 -17.70 7.28 23.29
N TYR A 332 -17.10 6.10 23.21
CA TYR A 332 -16.67 5.33 24.38
C TYR A 332 -15.17 5.35 24.67
N HIS A 333 -14.38 6.22 24.00
CA HIS A 333 -12.93 6.24 24.19
C HIS A 333 -12.47 6.71 25.59
N HIS A 334 -13.36 7.31 26.37
CA HIS A 334 -13.12 7.67 27.77
C HIS A 334 -13.79 6.72 28.78
N GLU A 335 -14.39 5.64 28.30
CA GLU A 335 -14.82 4.56 29.23
C GLU A 335 -13.61 3.83 29.78
N ARG A 336 -13.80 3.25 30.97
CA ARG A 336 -12.79 2.50 31.71
C ARG A 336 -13.32 1.15 32.11
N LEU A 337 -12.47 0.13 32.12
CA LEU A 337 -12.90 -1.25 32.43
C LEU A 337 -13.61 -1.40 33.78
N ASP A 338 -13.29 -0.53 34.77
CA ASP A 338 -13.86 -0.50 36.11
C ASP A 338 -15.19 0.30 36.20
N GLY A 339 -15.73 0.76 35.10
CA GLY A 339 -16.96 1.57 35.05
C GLY A 339 -16.80 3.01 35.57
N SER A 340 -15.59 3.44 35.92
CA SER A 340 -15.33 4.82 36.36
C SER A 340 -15.25 5.82 35.23
N GLY A 341 -15.41 5.37 33.98
CA GLY A 341 -15.35 6.17 32.77
C GLY A 341 -16.60 7.00 32.49
N TYR A 342 -16.69 7.55 31.29
CA TYR A 342 -17.83 8.31 30.79
C TYR A 342 -17.95 8.14 29.28
N PRO A 343 -19.14 8.35 28.62
CA PRO A 343 -20.36 9.00 29.17
C PRO A 343 -21.32 8.05 29.88
N GLU A 344 -21.27 6.73 29.69
CA GLU A 344 -22.27 5.78 30.21
C GLU A 344 -21.81 4.96 31.39
N GLY A 345 -20.50 4.91 31.68
CA GLY A 345 -19.93 4.10 32.76
C GLY A 345 -19.95 2.61 32.42
N LEU A 346 -19.66 2.25 31.16
CA LEU A 346 -19.61 0.87 30.69
C LEU A 346 -18.45 0.11 31.37
N GLU A 347 -18.64 -1.18 31.63
CA GLU A 347 -17.65 -2.03 32.28
C GLU A 347 -17.11 -3.13 31.32
N GLY A 348 -15.85 -3.45 31.42
CA GLY A 348 -15.21 -4.59 30.77
C GLY A 348 -15.49 -4.69 29.28
N GLU A 349 -16.10 -5.80 28.85
CA GLU A 349 -16.38 -6.10 27.44
C GLU A 349 -17.57 -5.32 26.85
N GLU A 350 -18.36 -4.63 27.66
CA GLU A 350 -19.40 -3.73 27.18
C GLU A 350 -18.79 -2.57 26.39
N ILE A 351 -17.53 -2.22 26.69
CA ILE A 351 -16.78 -1.19 25.96
C ILE A 351 -16.30 -1.79 24.64
N PRO A 352 -16.66 -1.21 23.48
CA PRO A 352 -16.15 -1.66 22.18
C PRO A 352 -14.62 -1.73 22.15
N GLU A 353 -14.07 -2.82 21.64
CA GLU A 353 -12.61 -3.05 21.66
C GLU A 353 -11.84 -1.94 20.94
N GLY A 354 -12.39 -1.37 19.85
CA GLY A 354 -11.80 -0.21 19.20
C GLY A 354 -11.71 1.02 20.10
N ALA A 355 -12.66 1.23 21.00
CA ALA A 355 -12.63 2.30 22.01
C ALA A 355 -11.57 2.01 23.09
N ARG A 356 -11.44 0.75 23.53
CA ARG A 356 -10.37 0.33 24.47
C ARG A 356 -8.97 0.53 23.88
N ILE A 357 -8.80 0.28 22.57
CA ILE A 357 -7.52 0.56 21.86
C ILE A 357 -7.23 2.06 21.83
N LEU A 358 -8.26 2.90 21.56
CA LEU A 358 -8.11 4.35 21.58
C LEU A 358 -7.74 4.85 22.97
N ALA A 359 -8.39 4.38 24.04
CA ALA A 359 -8.12 4.76 25.40
C ALA A 359 -6.64 4.53 25.78
N VAL A 360 -6.08 3.36 25.45
CA VAL A 360 -4.66 3.06 25.69
C VAL A 360 -3.74 3.99 24.89
N ALA A 361 -4.05 4.24 23.62
CA ALA A 361 -3.24 5.09 22.76
C ALA A 361 -3.29 6.56 23.20
N ASP A 362 -4.47 7.06 23.58
CA ASP A 362 -4.67 8.42 24.06
C ASP A 362 -3.95 8.67 25.38
N VAL A 363 -4.11 7.76 26.35
CA VAL A 363 -3.40 7.85 27.64
C VAL A 363 -1.89 7.87 27.41
N TYR A 364 -1.34 7.00 26.57
CA TYR A 364 0.09 6.99 26.28
C TYR A 364 0.57 8.31 25.65
N ASP A 365 -0.13 8.82 24.62
CA ASP A 365 0.22 10.10 23.99
C ASP A 365 0.07 11.26 24.97
N ALA A 366 -1.00 11.26 25.75
CA ALA A 366 -1.22 12.27 26.79
C ALA A 366 -0.09 12.32 27.83
N LEU A 367 0.45 11.19 28.24
CA LEU A 367 1.55 11.12 29.21
C LEU A 367 2.91 11.52 28.60
N THR A 368 3.14 11.19 27.35
CA THR A 368 4.44 11.36 26.67
C THR A 368 4.54 12.62 25.84
N SER A 369 3.48 13.44 25.76
CA SER A 369 3.46 14.74 25.08
C SER A 369 3.47 15.90 26.09
N ASN A 370 4.04 17.05 25.69
CA ASN A 370 4.01 18.27 26.49
C ASN A 370 2.58 18.82 26.54
N ARG A 371 2.12 19.19 27.75
CA ARG A 371 0.84 19.88 28.00
C ARG A 371 1.10 21.22 28.71
N PRO A 372 0.18 22.20 28.70
CA PRO A 372 0.40 23.54 29.22
C PRO A 372 0.80 23.60 30.66
N TYR A 373 0.27 22.67 31.43
CA TYR A 373 0.44 22.57 32.88
C TYR A 373 1.39 21.44 33.28
N ARG A 374 1.98 20.69 32.26
CA ARG A 374 2.86 19.57 32.55
C ARG A 374 3.78 19.25 31.37
N ASN A 375 5.08 19.16 31.62
CA ASN A 375 6.04 18.63 30.68
C ASN A 375 5.77 17.12 30.41
N ALA A 376 6.16 16.64 29.21
CA ALA A 376 6.12 15.24 28.87
C ALA A 376 6.84 14.40 29.95
N TRP A 377 6.21 13.31 30.35
CA TRP A 377 6.88 12.37 31.24
C TRP A 377 7.95 11.58 30.50
N ASN A 378 8.99 11.16 31.25
CA ASN A 378 9.91 10.17 30.75
C ASN A 378 9.11 8.90 30.39
N ARG A 379 9.49 8.31 29.26
CA ARG A 379 8.84 7.11 28.72
C ARG A 379 8.66 6.00 29.78
N ASN A 380 9.69 5.72 30.57
CA ASN A 380 9.60 4.66 31.60
C ASN A 380 8.54 4.99 32.65
N LYS A 381 8.46 6.26 33.09
CA LYS A 381 7.43 6.71 34.04
C LYS A 381 6.03 6.56 33.47
N ALA A 382 5.83 6.90 32.18
CA ALA A 382 4.55 6.75 31.52
C ALA A 382 4.14 5.26 31.39
N LEU A 383 5.10 4.40 31.05
CA LEU A 383 4.84 2.96 30.94
C LEU A 383 4.50 2.32 32.29
N ASN A 384 5.19 2.70 33.37
CA ASN A 384 4.87 2.17 34.70
C ASN A 384 3.42 2.51 35.13
N LEU A 385 2.95 3.74 34.87
CA LEU A 385 1.58 4.11 35.19
C LEU A 385 0.56 3.32 34.35
N ILE A 386 0.84 3.15 33.04
CA ILE A 386 -0.04 2.34 32.17
C ILE A 386 -0.07 0.88 32.62
N GLU A 387 1.06 0.33 33.08
CA GLU A 387 1.16 -1.04 33.64
C GLU A 387 0.38 -1.16 34.95
N GLU A 388 0.39 -0.14 35.82
CA GLU A 388 -0.41 -0.11 37.05
C GLU A 388 -1.92 -0.05 36.78
N ASP A 389 -2.35 0.59 35.67
CA ASP A 389 -3.74 0.73 35.24
C ASP A 389 -4.22 -0.48 34.39
N ALA A 390 -3.32 -1.34 33.92
CA ALA A 390 -3.64 -2.54 33.13
C ALA A 390 -4.48 -3.54 33.95
N GLY A 391 -5.55 -4.05 33.35
CA GLY A 391 -6.50 -4.94 34.01
C GLY A 391 -7.44 -4.28 35.03
N LYS A 392 -7.28 -2.95 35.25
CA LYS A 392 -8.17 -2.14 36.11
C LYS A 392 -8.99 -1.15 35.28
N CYS A 393 -8.32 -0.14 34.78
CA CYS A 393 -8.91 0.93 33.97
C CYS A 393 -8.67 0.74 32.48
N LEU A 394 -7.52 0.14 32.13
CA LEU A 394 -7.08 -0.12 30.76
C LEU A 394 -7.05 -1.63 30.49
N ASP A 395 -7.30 -2.00 29.24
CA ASP A 395 -7.28 -3.39 28.78
C ASP A 395 -5.83 -3.92 28.77
N GLU A 396 -5.60 -5.01 29.55
CA GLU A 396 -4.29 -5.61 29.75
C GLU A 396 -3.70 -6.16 28.45
N ASP A 397 -4.50 -6.84 27.62
CA ASP A 397 -4.05 -7.40 26.34
C ASP A 397 -3.61 -6.29 25.38
N ILE A 398 -4.32 -5.17 25.37
CA ILE A 398 -4.00 -4.01 24.53
C ILE A 398 -2.73 -3.32 25.04
N VAL A 399 -2.58 -3.18 26.35
CA VAL A 399 -1.36 -2.63 26.98
C VAL A 399 -0.14 -3.49 26.65
N ASP A 400 -0.26 -4.80 26.70
CA ASP A 400 0.81 -5.71 26.28
C ASP A 400 1.23 -5.51 24.83
N LYS A 401 0.27 -5.33 23.91
CA LYS A 401 0.57 -5.03 22.49
C LYS A 401 1.25 -3.68 22.31
N LEU A 402 0.87 -2.68 23.08
CA LEU A 402 1.60 -1.41 23.12
C LEU A 402 3.06 -1.62 23.55
N PHE A 403 3.30 -2.39 24.60
CA PHE A 403 4.65 -2.64 25.11
C PHE A 403 5.51 -3.41 24.12
N GLU A 404 4.97 -4.44 23.46
CA GLU A 404 5.63 -5.17 22.38
C GLU A 404 6.08 -4.21 21.24
N LEU A 405 5.17 -3.36 20.81
CA LEU A 405 5.40 -2.38 19.75
C LEU A 405 6.51 -1.39 20.11
N LEU A 406 6.51 -0.90 21.33
CA LEU A 406 7.50 0.04 21.81
C LEU A 406 8.90 -0.59 22.01
N LYS A 407 8.98 -1.87 22.38
CA LYS A 407 10.24 -2.64 22.47
C LYS A 407 10.86 -2.83 21.06
N GLU A 408 10.04 -3.10 20.05
CA GLU A 408 10.51 -3.26 18.66
C GLU A 408 11.09 -1.95 18.09
N ARG A 409 10.46 -0.81 18.36
CA ARG A 409 10.95 0.52 17.93
C ARG A 409 12.35 0.82 18.50
N LYS A 410 12.65 0.39 19.74
CA LYS A 410 13.96 0.59 20.39
C LYS A 410 15.07 -0.27 19.76
N LYS A 411 14.73 -1.37 19.08
CA LYS A 411 15.72 -2.24 18.40
C LYS A 411 16.07 -1.76 17.00
N VAL A 412 15.34 -0.79 16.46
CA VAL A 412 15.50 -0.28 15.08
C VAL A 412 16.10 1.13 15.05
N SER A 413 16.06 1.85 16.18
CA SER A 413 16.73 3.15 16.39
C SER A 413 18.14 2.93 16.94
#